data_1979fea7fce760054ad510dceb574b97
#
_entry.id   1979fea7fce760054ad510dceb574b97
#
_cell.length_a   1.000
_cell.length_b   1.000
_cell.length_c   1.000
_cell.angle_alpha   90.00
_cell.angle_beta   90.00
_cell.angle_gamma   90.00
#
_symmetry.space_group_name_H-M   'P 1'
#
loop_
_entity.id
_entity.type
_entity.pdbx_description
1 polymer ?
#
loop_
_entity_poly.entity_id
_entity_poly.type
_entity_poly.pdbx_seq_one_letter_code
_entity_poly.pdbx_strand_id
1 'polypeptide(L)'
;MKNRWLLPEGISDLLPDAAQDLEGLRRALLDTYRRHGFELVLPPLVEYLDSLLIGSGGDLDLKTFKLVDQLSGQSLGVRADITPQVSRIDAHLLQQRDINRLCYAASVLRTRPSGQEGSREPIQIGAEVYGHAGIEADIEVIDLLLQSLALAELGPVRLDINHLGLASLLLAELEGVDEEVVLQLLQARDLPSLRELLAPWSQQPAAAALLALPECFGPAESAMARARTVLAPWPQATPHLDALDAVLGSLRLARHAGQVSLAIDLADVQGFRYHTGLGFAAYVEGHARAVGRGGRYDGIGAAFGRGRPATGFSLDLRELVELRRDRHTPPAIIVAPWSDDPALLAFIDTLRAQGETVLQLLPGQDAQRLAGVSADRTIGFIHGQWRLAGKES
;
A
#
# COMPACT_ATOMS: atom_id res chain seq x y z
N MET A 1 16.32 37.30 1.56
CA MET A 1 16.76 36.08 2.28
C MET A 1 15.93 34.94 1.74
N LYS A 2 16.54 33.94 1.07
CA LYS A 2 15.81 32.74 0.65
C LYS A 2 15.22 32.09 1.91
N ASN A 3 13.94 31.72 1.87
CA ASN A 3 13.24 31.05 2.98
C ASN A 3 14.01 29.80 3.41
N ARG A 4 14.74 29.85 4.51
CA ARG A 4 15.52 28.74 5.07
C ARG A 4 14.65 27.58 5.60
N TRP A 5 13.33 27.75 5.58
CA TRP A 5 12.33 26.84 6.14
C TRP A 5 11.56 26.03 5.08
N LEU A 6 11.86 26.25 3.79
CA LEU A 6 11.18 25.49 2.72
C LEU A 6 11.76 24.07 2.65
N LEU A 7 10.85 23.12 2.70
CA LEU A 7 11.14 21.72 2.41
C LEU A 7 11.23 21.52 0.89
N PRO A 8 11.92 20.44 0.43
CA PRO A 8 11.91 20.05 -0.98
C PRO A 8 10.50 19.76 -1.47
N GLU A 9 10.26 19.96 -2.76
CA GLU A 9 9.00 19.62 -3.41
C GLU A 9 8.62 18.16 -3.18
N GLY A 10 7.36 17.90 -2.85
CA GLY A 10 6.83 16.57 -2.54
C GLY A 10 7.28 15.99 -1.19
N ILE A 11 7.91 16.80 -0.31
CA ILE A 11 8.25 16.45 1.07
C ILE A 11 7.54 17.42 2.00
N SER A 12 6.83 16.92 3.01
CA SER A 12 6.05 17.73 3.94
C SER A 12 6.07 17.15 5.35
N ASP A 13 5.97 18.05 6.34
CA ASP A 13 5.76 17.65 7.73
C ASP A 13 4.32 17.13 7.91
N LEU A 14 4.16 16.16 8.81
CA LEU A 14 2.86 15.80 9.38
C LEU A 14 2.71 16.55 10.70
N LEU A 15 1.72 17.42 10.77
CA LEU A 15 1.42 18.16 11.98
C LEU A 15 0.66 17.28 12.98
N PRO A 16 0.54 17.67 14.27
CA PRO A 16 0.09 16.79 15.35
C PRO A 16 -1.16 15.97 15.06
N ASP A 17 -2.21 16.56 14.53
CA ASP A 17 -3.48 15.85 14.26
C ASP A 17 -3.29 14.77 13.18
N ALA A 18 -2.70 15.14 12.04
CA ALA A 18 -2.44 14.20 10.94
C ALA A 18 -1.42 13.12 11.34
N ALA A 19 -0.41 13.48 12.15
CA ALA A 19 0.57 12.51 12.65
C ALA A 19 -0.07 11.50 13.61
N GLN A 20 -1.01 11.93 14.45
CA GLN A 20 -1.73 11.05 15.37
C GLN A 20 -2.70 10.14 14.64
N ASP A 21 -3.42 10.65 13.64
CA ASP A 21 -4.29 9.84 12.78
C ASP A 21 -3.50 8.78 12.04
N LEU A 22 -2.36 9.15 11.47
CA LEU A 22 -1.49 8.22 10.75
C LEU A 22 -0.96 7.11 11.66
N GLU A 23 -0.46 7.48 12.85
CA GLU A 23 0.08 6.50 13.80
C GLU A 23 -1.03 5.60 14.36
N GLY A 24 -2.24 6.13 14.57
CA GLY A 24 -3.42 5.35 14.96
C GLY A 24 -3.77 4.30 13.90
N LEU A 25 -3.87 4.72 12.64
CA LEU A 25 -4.14 3.83 11.51
C LEU A 25 -3.01 2.79 11.34
N ARG A 26 -1.74 3.21 11.41
CA ARG A 26 -0.59 2.31 11.31
C ARG A 26 -0.67 1.18 12.35
N ARG A 27 -0.96 1.50 13.61
CA ARG A 27 -1.10 0.51 14.70
C ARG A 27 -2.27 -0.42 14.43
N ALA A 28 -3.44 0.10 14.08
CA ALA A 28 -4.62 -0.71 13.79
C ALA A 28 -4.39 -1.71 12.66
N LEU A 29 -3.71 -1.29 11.58
CA LEU A 29 -3.36 -2.14 10.45
C LEU A 29 -2.34 -3.22 10.85
N LEU A 30 -1.25 -2.87 11.53
CA LEU A 30 -0.24 -3.84 11.98
C LEU A 30 -0.82 -4.84 12.98
N ASP A 31 -1.70 -4.42 13.88
CA ASP A 31 -2.42 -5.31 14.79
C ASP A 31 -3.35 -6.27 14.03
N THR A 32 -3.98 -5.80 12.97
CA THR A 32 -4.81 -6.64 12.10
C THR A 32 -3.95 -7.66 11.38
N TYR A 33 -2.81 -7.25 10.78
CA TYR A 33 -1.90 -8.17 10.09
C TYR A 33 -1.36 -9.24 11.05
N ARG A 34 -0.98 -8.84 12.28
CA ARG A 34 -0.56 -9.79 13.32
C ARG A 34 -1.66 -10.80 13.66
N ARG A 35 -2.92 -10.38 13.75
CA ARG A 35 -4.06 -11.29 13.99
C ARG A 35 -4.30 -12.26 12.83
N HIS A 36 -3.87 -11.92 11.61
CA HIS A 36 -3.87 -12.81 10.44
C HIS A 36 -2.60 -13.67 10.33
N GLY A 37 -1.70 -13.62 11.32
CA GLY A 37 -0.48 -14.42 11.36
C GLY A 37 0.69 -13.83 10.59
N PHE A 38 0.63 -12.56 10.19
CA PHE A 38 1.77 -11.88 9.56
C PHE A 38 2.76 -11.38 10.61
N GLU A 39 4.04 -11.63 10.37
CA GLU A 39 5.15 -11.23 11.22
C GLU A 39 5.75 -9.92 10.71
N LEU A 40 5.92 -8.95 11.62
CA LEU A 40 6.49 -7.66 11.28
C LEU A 40 8.00 -7.77 11.03
N VAL A 41 8.45 -7.23 9.90
CA VAL A 41 9.87 -7.04 9.57
C VAL A 41 10.19 -5.56 9.40
N LEU A 42 11.39 -5.16 9.79
CA LEU A 42 11.88 -3.78 9.69
C LEU A 42 13.20 -3.76 8.91
N PRO A 43 13.15 -3.73 7.58
CA PRO A 43 14.36 -3.59 6.76
C PRO A 43 15.04 -2.23 6.98
N PRO A 44 16.37 -2.12 6.79
CA PRO A 44 17.08 -0.86 6.92
C PRO A 44 16.65 0.15 5.84
N LEU A 45 16.74 1.45 6.16
CA LEU A 45 16.41 2.52 5.21
C LEU A 45 17.39 2.59 4.03
N VAL A 46 18.65 2.20 4.26
CA VAL A 46 19.76 2.30 3.30
C VAL A 46 20.40 0.93 3.15
N GLU A 47 20.67 0.53 1.91
CA GLU A 47 21.41 -0.69 1.55
C GLU A 47 22.42 -0.39 0.45
N TYR A 48 23.34 -1.33 0.17
CA TYR A 48 24.17 -1.25 -1.04
C TYR A 48 23.26 -1.16 -2.27
N LEU A 49 23.60 -0.25 -3.19
CA LEU A 49 22.78 0.05 -4.35
C LEU A 49 22.49 -1.21 -5.18
N ASP A 50 23.52 -2.03 -5.41
CA ASP A 50 23.37 -3.27 -6.18
C ASP A 50 22.40 -4.25 -5.52
N SER A 51 22.42 -4.35 -4.18
CA SER A 51 21.47 -5.20 -3.44
C SER A 51 20.04 -4.69 -3.53
N LEU A 52 19.87 -3.36 -3.43
CA LEU A 52 18.55 -2.73 -3.43
C LEU A 52 17.86 -2.80 -4.80
N LEU A 53 18.64 -2.82 -5.88
CA LEU A 53 18.15 -2.83 -7.26
C LEU A 53 18.01 -4.23 -7.86
N ILE A 54 18.50 -5.28 -7.16
CA ILE A 54 18.40 -6.66 -7.62
C ILE A 54 16.93 -7.01 -7.89
N GLY A 55 16.63 -7.50 -9.09
CA GLY A 55 15.31 -7.99 -9.49
C GLY A 55 14.21 -6.93 -9.64
N SER A 56 14.53 -5.62 -9.52
CA SER A 56 13.53 -4.56 -9.43
C SER A 56 13.24 -3.79 -10.74
N GLY A 57 13.99 -4.07 -11.82
CA GLY A 57 13.85 -3.36 -13.09
C GLY A 57 14.32 -1.91 -13.07
N GLY A 58 14.42 -1.26 -14.25
CA GLY A 58 14.95 0.09 -14.40
C GLY A 58 14.15 1.20 -13.69
N ASP A 59 12.86 0.99 -13.46
CA ASP A 59 11.98 2.00 -12.83
C ASP A 59 12.37 2.30 -11.38
N LEU A 60 12.78 1.30 -10.62
CA LEU A 60 13.19 1.48 -9.23
C LEU A 60 14.52 2.22 -9.14
N ASP A 61 15.44 1.96 -10.08
CA ASP A 61 16.71 2.69 -10.17
C ASP A 61 16.51 4.19 -10.35
N LEU A 62 15.59 4.59 -11.21
CA LEU A 62 15.24 6.01 -11.44
C LEU A 62 14.58 6.67 -10.22
N LYS A 63 13.90 5.90 -9.38
CA LYS A 63 13.22 6.38 -8.16
C LYS A 63 14.13 6.38 -6.93
N THR A 64 15.29 5.74 -6.98
CA THR A 64 16.19 5.54 -5.84
C THR A 64 17.17 6.71 -5.68
N PHE A 65 17.21 7.32 -4.47
CA PHE A 65 18.27 8.24 -4.10
C PHE A 65 19.58 7.47 -3.89
N LYS A 66 20.62 7.90 -4.58
CA LYS A 66 21.96 7.29 -4.55
C LYS A 66 22.90 8.11 -3.68
N LEU A 67 23.62 7.44 -2.82
CA LEU A 67 24.58 8.02 -1.86
C LEU A 67 25.92 7.31 -1.99
N VAL A 68 26.97 7.96 -1.47
CA VAL A 68 28.28 7.31 -1.31
C VAL A 68 28.53 7.11 0.18
N ASP A 69 28.81 5.88 0.58
CA ASP A 69 29.20 5.57 1.94
C ASP A 69 30.60 6.15 2.24
N GLN A 70 30.67 7.02 3.22
CA GLN A 70 31.92 7.67 3.62
C GLN A 70 32.92 6.71 4.29
N LEU A 71 32.46 5.55 4.76
CA LEU A 71 33.30 4.54 5.41
C LEU A 71 33.95 3.60 4.39
N SER A 72 33.18 3.11 3.42
CA SER A 72 33.62 2.08 2.48
C SER A 72 33.90 2.63 1.07
N GLY A 73 33.39 3.83 0.74
CA GLY A 73 33.43 4.41 -0.61
C GLY A 73 32.45 3.75 -1.59
N GLN A 74 31.61 2.81 -1.13
CA GLN A 74 30.65 2.10 -1.97
C GLN A 74 29.39 2.91 -2.21
N SER A 75 28.68 2.60 -3.31
CA SER A 75 27.40 3.21 -3.62
C SER A 75 26.29 2.58 -2.76
N LEU A 76 25.51 3.44 -2.12
CA LEU A 76 24.33 3.09 -1.34
C LEU A 76 23.07 3.63 -2.01
N GLY A 77 21.94 3.01 -1.75
CA GLY A 77 20.60 3.50 -2.12
C GLY A 77 19.73 3.71 -0.90
N VAL A 78 18.91 4.77 -0.94
CA VAL A 78 17.77 4.90 -0.02
C VAL A 78 16.59 4.16 -0.64
N ARG A 79 15.97 3.26 0.09
CA ARG A 79 14.85 2.45 -0.44
C ARG A 79 13.72 3.32 -0.99
N ALA A 80 13.29 3.05 -2.21
CA ALA A 80 12.11 3.64 -2.83
C ALA A 80 10.89 2.71 -2.78
N ASP A 81 11.12 1.43 -2.42
CA ASP A 81 10.13 0.36 -2.18
C ASP A 81 10.70 -0.63 -1.15
N ILE A 82 9.81 -1.20 -0.31
CA ILE A 82 10.19 -2.14 0.75
C ILE A 82 10.14 -3.60 0.26
N THR A 83 9.29 -3.93 -0.70
CA THR A 83 9.06 -5.30 -1.16
C THR A 83 10.34 -6.05 -1.55
N PRO A 84 11.32 -5.45 -2.30
CA PRO A 84 12.58 -6.13 -2.61
C PRO A 84 13.37 -6.51 -1.35
N GLN A 85 13.36 -5.65 -0.33
CA GLN A 85 14.06 -5.91 0.93
C GLN A 85 13.40 -7.05 1.71
N VAL A 86 12.05 -7.13 1.71
CA VAL A 86 11.31 -8.22 2.36
C VAL A 86 11.57 -9.54 1.63
N SER A 87 11.62 -9.53 0.28
CA SER A 87 12.01 -10.69 -0.53
C SER A 87 13.43 -11.18 -0.21
N ARG A 88 14.37 -10.24 0.00
CA ARG A 88 15.73 -10.58 0.45
C ARG A 88 15.73 -11.21 1.84
N ILE A 89 14.92 -10.70 2.78
CA ILE A 89 14.78 -11.27 4.12
C ILE A 89 14.23 -12.69 4.04
N ASP A 90 13.18 -12.94 3.26
CA ASP A 90 12.63 -14.28 3.03
C ASP A 90 13.70 -15.22 2.46
N ALA A 91 14.39 -14.77 1.39
CA ALA A 91 15.35 -15.61 0.68
C ALA A 91 16.61 -15.95 1.48
N HIS A 92 17.13 -15.01 2.29
CA HIS A 92 18.41 -15.16 2.98
C HIS A 92 18.29 -15.46 4.47
N LEU A 93 17.33 -14.86 5.18
CA LEU A 93 17.29 -14.92 6.64
C LEU A 93 16.24 -15.91 7.15
N LEU A 94 15.18 -16.19 6.37
CA LEU A 94 14.07 -17.06 6.77
C LEU A 94 13.98 -18.34 5.91
N GLN A 95 15.10 -18.83 5.44
CA GLN A 95 15.20 -19.94 4.45
C GLN A 95 14.55 -21.25 4.86
N GLN A 96 14.45 -21.54 6.16
CA GLN A 96 14.00 -22.84 6.66
C GLN A 96 12.48 -22.97 6.76
N ARG A 97 11.72 -21.93 6.43
CA ARG A 97 10.26 -21.95 6.51
C ARG A 97 9.63 -22.28 5.16
N ASP A 98 8.61 -23.11 5.18
CA ASP A 98 7.86 -23.46 3.97
C ASP A 98 7.03 -22.28 3.47
N ILE A 99 6.29 -21.63 4.37
CA ILE A 99 5.49 -20.44 4.08
C ILE A 99 5.85 -19.33 5.07
N ASN A 100 6.15 -18.14 4.55
CA ASN A 100 6.32 -16.93 5.33
C ASN A 100 5.18 -15.95 5.05
N ARG A 101 4.60 -15.40 6.11
CA ARG A 101 3.69 -14.25 6.08
C ARG A 101 4.38 -13.09 6.75
N LEU A 102 4.79 -12.11 5.96
CA LEU A 102 5.56 -10.96 6.45
C LEU A 102 4.78 -9.68 6.21
N CYS A 103 4.88 -8.73 7.15
CA CYS A 103 4.32 -7.40 6.96
C CYS A 103 5.35 -6.33 7.36
N TYR A 104 5.11 -5.12 6.88
CA TYR A 104 6.00 -3.99 7.12
C TYR A 104 5.24 -2.67 7.18
N ALA A 105 5.80 -1.66 7.85
CA ALA A 105 5.31 -0.29 7.82
C ALA A 105 6.47 0.67 8.07
N ALA A 106 6.94 1.38 7.02
CA ALA A 106 8.08 2.29 7.15
C ALA A 106 8.14 3.30 5.99
N SER A 107 8.87 4.40 6.20
CA SER A 107 9.10 5.40 5.16
C SER A 107 9.94 4.84 4.02
N VAL A 108 9.60 5.25 2.81
CA VAL A 108 10.41 5.13 1.61
C VAL A 108 10.67 6.52 1.04
N LEU A 109 11.72 6.68 0.25
CA LEU A 109 12.09 7.98 -0.32
C LEU A 109 12.28 7.85 -1.82
N ARG A 110 11.54 8.64 -2.59
CA ARG A 110 11.54 8.62 -4.05
C ARG A 110 12.13 9.90 -4.62
N THR A 111 12.96 9.78 -5.66
CA THR A 111 13.51 10.93 -6.40
C THR A 111 12.42 11.75 -7.08
N ARG A 112 11.32 11.12 -7.45
CA ARG A 112 10.15 11.74 -8.11
C ARG A 112 8.87 11.29 -7.42
N PRO A 113 7.86 12.17 -7.31
CA PRO A 113 6.56 11.80 -6.76
C PRO A 113 5.84 10.80 -7.70
N SER A 114 4.93 10.04 -7.14
CA SER A 114 4.00 9.21 -7.92
C SER A 114 2.82 10.07 -8.37
N GLY A 115 2.90 10.68 -9.56
CA GLY A 115 1.92 11.65 -10.07
C GLY A 115 2.18 13.08 -9.57
N GLN A 116 1.30 14.03 -9.98
CA GLN A 116 1.53 15.47 -9.74
C GLN A 116 1.43 15.89 -8.25
N GLU A 117 0.62 15.18 -7.47
CA GLU A 117 0.35 15.50 -6.05
C GLU A 117 0.90 14.44 -5.08
N GLY A 118 1.66 13.46 -5.58
CA GLY A 118 2.18 12.37 -4.75
C GLY A 118 3.32 12.81 -3.83
N SER A 119 3.36 12.23 -2.61
CA SER A 119 4.52 12.39 -1.73
C SER A 119 5.76 11.71 -2.30
N ARG A 120 6.92 12.33 -2.10
CA ARG A 120 8.23 11.69 -2.33
C ARG A 120 8.70 10.88 -1.12
N GLU A 121 8.03 11.06 0.02
CA GLU A 121 8.28 10.34 1.26
C GLU A 121 7.00 9.63 1.74
N PRO A 122 6.46 8.67 0.97
CA PRO A 122 5.33 7.88 1.45
C PRO A 122 5.74 7.00 2.64
N ILE A 123 4.78 6.69 3.50
CA ILE A 123 4.94 5.67 4.53
C ILE A 123 4.27 4.40 4.01
N GLN A 124 5.09 3.53 3.42
CA GLN A 124 4.61 2.29 2.82
C GLN A 124 4.28 1.26 3.90
N ILE A 125 3.06 0.72 3.87
CA ILE A 125 2.63 -0.42 4.66
C ILE A 125 2.16 -1.52 3.73
N GLY A 126 2.48 -2.78 4.05
CA GLY A 126 2.12 -3.91 3.19
C GLY A 126 2.27 -5.25 3.87
N ALA A 127 1.82 -6.27 3.15
CA ALA A 127 1.87 -7.66 3.58
C ALA A 127 2.19 -8.56 2.39
N GLU A 128 3.04 -9.56 2.63
CA GLU A 128 3.59 -10.47 1.62
C GLU A 128 3.48 -11.92 2.10
N VAL A 129 3.09 -12.82 1.20
CA VAL A 129 3.09 -14.27 1.41
C VAL A 129 4.11 -14.91 0.49
N TYR A 130 5.04 -15.67 1.05
CA TYR A 130 6.08 -16.40 0.33
C TYR A 130 5.88 -17.89 0.47
N GLY A 131 6.10 -18.65 -0.59
CA GLY A 131 6.18 -20.12 -0.57
C GLY A 131 4.91 -20.86 -0.98
N HIS A 132 3.79 -20.19 -1.25
CA HIS A 132 2.56 -20.82 -1.69
C HIS A 132 2.22 -20.47 -3.14
N ALA A 133 2.18 -21.47 -4.03
CA ALA A 133 1.92 -21.26 -5.46
C ALA A 133 0.42 -21.16 -5.80
N GLY A 134 -0.45 -21.63 -4.92
CA GLY A 134 -1.90 -21.67 -5.15
C GLY A 134 -2.53 -20.27 -5.03
N ILE A 135 -3.71 -20.16 -5.64
CA ILE A 135 -4.52 -18.94 -5.67
C ILE A 135 -4.99 -18.48 -4.27
N GLU A 136 -4.94 -19.40 -3.29
CA GLU A 136 -5.33 -19.13 -1.91
C GLU A 136 -4.48 -18.03 -1.26
N ALA A 137 -3.18 -17.95 -1.62
CA ALA A 137 -2.32 -16.87 -1.14
C ALA A 137 -2.73 -15.51 -1.74
N ASP A 138 -3.09 -15.47 -3.02
CA ASP A 138 -3.58 -14.25 -3.67
C ASP A 138 -4.90 -13.77 -3.05
N ILE A 139 -5.82 -14.71 -2.81
CA ILE A 139 -7.09 -14.42 -2.13
C ILE A 139 -6.84 -13.91 -0.69
N GLU A 140 -5.89 -14.51 0.04
CA GLU A 140 -5.53 -14.09 1.40
C GLU A 140 -5.03 -12.64 1.43
N VAL A 141 -4.12 -12.27 0.53
CA VAL A 141 -3.56 -10.91 0.50
C VAL A 141 -4.57 -9.88 -0.01
N ILE A 142 -5.43 -10.24 -0.98
CA ILE A 142 -6.52 -9.38 -1.43
C ILE A 142 -7.53 -9.12 -0.30
N ASP A 143 -7.92 -10.17 0.41
CA ASP A 143 -8.83 -10.06 1.55
C ASP A 143 -8.26 -9.16 2.65
N LEU A 144 -6.97 -9.28 2.95
CA LEU A 144 -6.29 -8.43 3.92
C LEU A 144 -6.17 -6.97 3.44
N LEU A 145 -5.93 -6.73 2.15
CA LEU A 145 -6.00 -5.41 1.53
C LEU A 145 -7.38 -4.77 1.73
N LEU A 146 -8.46 -5.50 1.43
CA LEU A 146 -9.81 -4.98 1.56
C LEU A 146 -10.17 -4.66 3.01
N GLN A 147 -9.74 -5.49 3.98
CA GLN A 147 -9.87 -5.19 5.40
C GLN A 147 -9.08 -3.95 5.80
N SER A 148 -7.89 -3.75 5.23
CA SER A 148 -7.06 -2.56 5.47
C SER A 148 -7.76 -1.28 5.01
N LEU A 149 -8.37 -1.32 3.82
CA LEU A 149 -9.11 -0.19 3.27
C LEU A 149 -10.41 0.10 4.05
N ALA A 150 -11.08 -0.96 4.55
CA ALA A 150 -12.23 -0.81 5.43
C ALA A 150 -11.85 -0.12 6.76
N LEU A 151 -10.70 -0.49 7.37
CA LEU A 151 -10.16 0.18 8.56
C LEU A 151 -9.76 1.64 8.29
N ALA A 152 -9.34 1.95 7.08
CA ALA A 152 -9.04 3.32 6.67
C ALA A 152 -10.30 4.16 6.39
N GLU A 153 -11.49 3.58 6.39
CA GLU A 153 -12.80 4.28 6.26
C GLU A 153 -12.92 5.13 4.98
N LEU A 154 -12.34 4.64 3.86
CA LEU A 154 -12.30 5.40 2.60
C LEU A 154 -13.63 5.41 1.84
N GLY A 155 -14.62 4.63 2.27
CA GLY A 155 -15.91 4.44 1.58
C GLY A 155 -15.86 3.30 0.56
N PRO A 156 -16.76 3.31 -0.45
CA PRO A 156 -16.82 2.24 -1.44
C PRO A 156 -15.52 2.08 -2.23
N VAL A 157 -15.08 0.83 -2.38
CA VAL A 157 -13.86 0.45 -3.09
C VAL A 157 -14.22 -0.26 -4.39
N ARG A 158 -13.56 0.07 -5.49
CA ARG A 158 -13.51 -0.76 -6.70
C ARG A 158 -12.17 -1.48 -6.71
N LEU A 159 -12.21 -2.81 -6.78
CA LEU A 159 -11.04 -3.65 -6.94
C LEU A 159 -10.97 -4.14 -8.39
N ASP A 160 -10.00 -3.64 -9.14
CA ASP A 160 -9.68 -4.10 -10.48
C ASP A 160 -8.68 -5.26 -10.38
N ILE A 161 -8.94 -6.34 -11.10
CA ILE A 161 -8.13 -7.57 -11.06
C ILE A 161 -7.71 -7.89 -12.50
N ASN A 162 -6.47 -8.34 -12.66
CA ASN A 162 -5.92 -8.79 -13.93
C ASN A 162 -5.07 -10.04 -13.77
N HIS A 163 -4.56 -10.55 -14.89
CA HIS A 163 -3.55 -11.60 -14.91
C HIS A 163 -2.53 -11.31 -16.02
N LEU A 164 -1.33 -10.91 -15.63
CA LEU A 164 -0.28 -10.48 -16.57
C LEU A 164 0.16 -11.57 -17.55
N GLY A 165 0.06 -12.83 -17.16
CA GLY A 165 0.34 -13.96 -18.05
C GLY A 165 -0.49 -13.98 -19.33
N LEU A 166 -1.64 -13.32 -19.38
CA LEU A 166 -2.48 -13.24 -20.59
C LEU A 166 -1.84 -12.37 -21.67
N ALA A 167 -1.31 -11.20 -21.31
CA ALA A 167 -0.58 -10.36 -22.26
C ALA A 167 0.72 -11.00 -22.71
N SER A 168 1.49 -11.60 -21.77
CA SER A 168 2.73 -12.32 -22.07
C SER A 168 2.51 -13.51 -23.01
N LEU A 169 1.40 -14.25 -22.83
CA LEU A 169 1.03 -15.37 -23.72
C LEU A 169 0.85 -14.90 -25.16
N LEU A 170 0.17 -13.79 -25.38
CA LEU A 170 -0.06 -13.23 -26.72
C LEU A 170 1.21 -12.65 -27.33
N LEU A 171 2.05 -11.99 -26.50
CA LEU A 171 3.31 -11.41 -26.95
C LEU A 171 4.31 -12.50 -27.40
N ALA A 172 4.31 -13.65 -26.75
CA ALA A 172 5.19 -14.77 -27.13
C ALA A 172 4.95 -15.29 -28.56
N GLU A 173 3.80 -15.03 -29.17
CA GLU A 173 3.51 -15.38 -30.56
C GLU A 173 4.00 -14.35 -31.58
N LEU A 174 4.39 -13.14 -31.14
CA LEU A 174 4.80 -12.04 -32.02
C LEU A 174 6.33 -11.92 -32.04
N GLU A 175 6.97 -12.74 -32.85
CA GLU A 175 8.44 -12.75 -32.96
C GLU A 175 9.00 -11.37 -33.35
N GLY A 176 9.94 -10.86 -32.55
CA GLY A 176 10.63 -9.59 -32.79
C GLY A 176 9.85 -8.33 -32.38
N VAL A 177 8.68 -8.48 -31.75
CA VAL A 177 7.97 -7.33 -31.17
C VAL A 177 8.72 -6.81 -29.94
N ASP A 178 8.71 -5.50 -29.75
CA ASP A 178 9.19 -4.88 -28.51
C ASP A 178 8.10 -5.02 -27.42
N GLU A 179 8.20 -6.09 -26.61
CA GLU A 179 7.23 -6.42 -25.57
C GLU A 179 7.06 -5.27 -24.58
N GLU A 180 8.15 -4.56 -24.22
CA GLU A 180 8.10 -3.48 -23.27
C GLU A 180 7.28 -2.31 -23.80
N VAL A 181 7.49 -1.93 -25.05
CA VAL A 181 6.73 -0.85 -25.69
C VAL A 181 5.25 -1.23 -25.82
N VAL A 182 4.93 -2.49 -26.18
CA VAL A 182 3.54 -2.97 -26.25
C VAL A 182 2.87 -2.84 -24.88
N LEU A 183 3.51 -3.30 -23.81
CA LEU A 183 2.95 -3.26 -22.47
C LEU A 183 2.79 -1.82 -21.94
N GLN A 184 3.72 -0.93 -22.28
CA GLN A 184 3.59 0.51 -21.97
C GLN A 184 2.39 1.14 -22.67
N LEU A 185 2.17 0.84 -23.97
CA LEU A 185 1.04 1.35 -24.74
C LEU A 185 -0.30 0.76 -24.26
N LEU A 186 -0.34 -0.52 -23.89
CA LEU A 186 -1.51 -1.14 -23.26
C LEU A 186 -1.87 -0.43 -21.95
N GLN A 187 -0.90 -0.23 -21.08
CA GLN A 187 -1.08 0.46 -19.81
C GLN A 187 -1.55 1.91 -19.99
N ALA A 188 -0.99 2.63 -20.98
CA ALA A 188 -1.41 3.98 -21.34
C ALA A 188 -2.75 4.03 -22.07
N ARG A 189 -3.30 2.87 -22.47
CA ARG A 189 -4.49 2.74 -23.35
C ARG A 189 -4.34 3.53 -24.65
N ASP A 190 -3.11 3.66 -25.15
CA ASP A 190 -2.81 4.31 -26.42
C ASP A 190 -3.04 3.34 -27.59
N LEU A 191 -4.31 3.10 -27.90
CA LEU A 191 -4.72 2.19 -28.98
C LEU A 191 -4.23 2.62 -30.36
N PRO A 192 -4.19 3.92 -30.73
CA PRO A 192 -3.62 4.35 -32.00
C PRO A 192 -2.16 3.91 -32.17
N SER A 193 -1.28 4.27 -31.21
CA SER A 193 0.14 3.89 -31.23
C SER A 193 0.35 2.39 -31.15
N LEU A 194 -0.45 1.68 -30.36
CA LEU A 194 -0.41 0.23 -30.26
C LEU A 194 -0.76 -0.44 -31.62
N ARG A 195 -1.78 0.08 -32.32
CA ARG A 195 -2.17 -0.42 -33.65
C ARG A 195 -1.07 -0.18 -34.68
N GLU A 196 -0.42 0.98 -34.63
CA GLU A 196 0.71 1.31 -35.52
C GLU A 196 1.89 0.38 -35.26
N LEU A 197 2.26 0.18 -33.98
CA LEU A 197 3.33 -0.73 -33.59
C LEU A 197 3.07 -2.16 -34.03
N LEU A 198 1.84 -2.66 -33.87
CA LEU A 198 1.46 -4.03 -34.21
C LEU A 198 1.11 -4.22 -35.71
N ALA A 199 1.20 -3.19 -36.55
CA ALA A 199 0.88 -3.28 -37.99
C ALA A 199 1.66 -4.38 -38.72
N PRO A 200 2.97 -4.65 -38.48
CA PRO A 200 3.69 -5.75 -39.11
C PRO A 200 3.08 -7.14 -38.82
N TRP A 201 2.42 -7.30 -37.67
CA TRP A 201 1.78 -8.56 -37.24
C TRP A 201 0.25 -8.52 -37.39
N SER A 202 -0.32 -7.58 -38.16
CA SER A 202 -1.77 -7.36 -38.29
C SER A 202 -2.55 -8.60 -38.79
N GLN A 203 -1.89 -9.55 -39.46
CA GLN A 203 -2.50 -10.81 -39.90
C GLN A 203 -2.44 -11.92 -38.83
N GLN A 204 -1.75 -11.70 -37.73
CA GLN A 204 -1.64 -12.67 -36.64
C GLN A 204 -2.77 -12.47 -35.62
N PRO A 205 -3.48 -13.54 -35.22
CA PRO A 205 -4.57 -13.45 -34.25
C PRO A 205 -4.13 -12.80 -32.91
N ALA A 206 -2.89 -13.03 -32.47
CA ALA A 206 -2.36 -12.48 -31.24
C ALA A 206 -2.29 -10.94 -31.23
N ALA A 207 -1.95 -10.31 -32.36
CA ALA A 207 -1.97 -8.86 -32.49
C ALA A 207 -3.39 -8.28 -32.36
N ALA A 208 -4.38 -8.94 -32.97
CA ALA A 208 -5.78 -8.55 -32.82
C ALA A 208 -6.28 -8.74 -31.37
N ALA A 209 -5.88 -9.82 -30.70
CA ALA A 209 -6.23 -10.07 -29.30
C ALA A 209 -5.60 -9.03 -28.37
N LEU A 210 -4.31 -8.67 -28.56
CA LEU A 210 -3.66 -7.60 -27.78
C LEU A 210 -4.40 -6.27 -27.92
N LEU A 211 -4.85 -5.92 -29.13
CA LEU A 211 -5.66 -4.71 -29.38
C LEU A 211 -7.04 -4.76 -28.72
N ALA A 212 -7.58 -5.96 -28.44
CA ALA A 212 -8.86 -6.18 -27.81
C ALA A 212 -8.78 -6.26 -26.26
N LEU A 213 -7.59 -6.49 -25.67
CA LEU A 213 -7.44 -6.57 -24.20
C LEU A 213 -7.99 -5.33 -23.45
N PRO A 214 -7.80 -4.07 -23.94
CA PRO A 214 -8.37 -2.89 -23.30
C PRO A 214 -9.91 -2.84 -23.28
N GLU A 215 -10.57 -3.62 -24.14
CA GLU A 215 -12.04 -3.77 -24.12
C GLU A 215 -12.51 -4.79 -23.06
N CYS A 216 -11.60 -5.65 -22.58
CA CYS A 216 -11.83 -6.57 -21.46
C CYS A 216 -11.70 -5.83 -20.12
N PHE A 217 -12.52 -4.80 -19.96
CA PHE A 217 -12.55 -3.90 -18.79
C PHE A 217 -13.97 -3.70 -18.29
N GLY A 218 -14.12 -3.50 -16.98
CA GLY A 218 -15.37 -3.15 -16.32
C GLY A 218 -15.90 -4.21 -15.36
N PRO A 219 -17.22 -4.24 -15.10
CA PRO A 219 -17.83 -5.21 -14.17
C PRO A 219 -17.39 -6.63 -14.50
N ALA A 220 -17.03 -7.39 -13.44
CA ALA A 220 -16.35 -8.68 -13.57
C ALA A 220 -17.03 -9.65 -14.55
N GLU A 221 -18.36 -9.85 -14.42
CA GLU A 221 -19.10 -10.78 -15.26
C GLU A 221 -18.98 -10.47 -16.77
N SER A 222 -19.25 -9.21 -17.14
CA SER A 222 -19.22 -8.78 -18.54
C SER A 222 -17.80 -8.74 -19.13
N ALA A 223 -16.80 -8.35 -18.32
CA ALA A 223 -15.41 -8.31 -18.75
C ALA A 223 -14.83 -9.72 -18.92
N MET A 224 -15.13 -10.66 -18.02
CA MET A 224 -14.74 -12.07 -18.15
C MET A 224 -15.38 -12.74 -19.37
N ALA A 225 -16.65 -12.46 -19.69
CA ALA A 225 -17.30 -12.99 -20.88
C ALA A 225 -16.57 -12.51 -22.17
N ARG A 226 -16.19 -11.22 -22.24
CA ARG A 226 -15.38 -10.69 -23.33
C ARG A 226 -13.99 -11.34 -23.41
N ALA A 227 -13.30 -11.43 -22.25
CA ALA A 227 -11.98 -12.05 -22.16
C ALA A 227 -11.99 -13.48 -22.67
N ARG A 228 -12.98 -14.31 -22.28
CA ARG A 228 -13.13 -15.68 -22.77
C ARG A 228 -13.38 -15.73 -24.29
N THR A 229 -14.11 -14.76 -24.84
CA THR A 229 -14.34 -14.67 -26.29
C THR A 229 -13.06 -14.30 -27.04
N VAL A 230 -12.36 -13.26 -26.58
CA VAL A 230 -11.10 -12.77 -27.20
C VAL A 230 -10.02 -13.85 -27.13
N LEU A 231 -9.91 -14.54 -26.01
CA LEU A 231 -8.84 -15.52 -25.74
C LEU A 231 -9.22 -16.98 -26.08
N ALA A 232 -10.41 -17.21 -26.64
CA ALA A 232 -10.86 -18.56 -27.04
C ALA A 232 -9.88 -19.32 -27.96
N PRO A 233 -9.13 -18.67 -28.90
CA PRO A 233 -8.12 -19.36 -29.70
C PRO A 233 -6.91 -19.89 -28.92
N TRP A 234 -6.71 -19.46 -27.67
CA TRP A 234 -5.57 -19.84 -26.84
C TRP A 234 -6.00 -20.71 -25.65
N PRO A 235 -5.97 -22.04 -25.75
CA PRO A 235 -6.25 -22.94 -24.63
C PRO A 235 -5.32 -22.69 -23.43
N GLN A 236 -4.11 -22.20 -23.66
CA GLN A 236 -3.13 -21.85 -22.63
C GLN A 236 -3.58 -20.65 -21.77
N ALA A 237 -4.53 -19.83 -22.24
CA ALA A 237 -5.13 -18.76 -21.45
C ALA A 237 -6.11 -19.29 -20.37
N THR A 238 -6.63 -20.51 -20.51
CA THR A 238 -7.63 -21.10 -19.61
C THR A 238 -7.18 -21.09 -18.15
N PRO A 239 -5.99 -21.55 -17.77
CA PRO A 239 -5.57 -21.51 -16.36
C PRO A 239 -5.53 -20.11 -15.77
N HIS A 240 -5.18 -19.09 -16.56
CA HIS A 240 -5.15 -17.70 -16.14
C HIS A 240 -6.56 -17.12 -15.94
N LEU A 241 -7.49 -17.47 -16.84
CA LEU A 241 -8.90 -17.08 -16.72
C LEU A 241 -9.56 -17.79 -15.54
N ASP A 242 -9.25 -19.07 -15.31
CA ASP A 242 -9.77 -19.83 -14.17
C ASP A 242 -9.25 -19.29 -12.83
N ALA A 243 -8.00 -18.78 -12.80
CA ALA A 243 -7.46 -18.08 -11.63
C ALA A 243 -8.25 -16.80 -11.34
N LEU A 244 -8.59 -16.00 -12.36
CA LEU A 244 -9.45 -14.84 -12.20
C LEU A 244 -10.84 -15.23 -11.68
N ASP A 245 -11.47 -16.26 -12.25
CA ASP A 245 -12.77 -16.74 -11.76
C ASP A 245 -12.73 -17.25 -10.32
N ALA A 246 -11.64 -17.92 -9.92
CA ALA A 246 -11.45 -18.40 -8.56
C ALA A 246 -11.39 -17.24 -7.56
N VAL A 247 -10.72 -16.12 -7.92
CA VAL A 247 -10.71 -14.90 -7.11
C VAL A 247 -12.10 -14.28 -7.05
N LEU A 248 -12.75 -14.08 -8.20
CA LEU A 248 -14.08 -13.47 -8.30
C LEU A 248 -15.14 -14.27 -7.55
N GLY A 249 -15.06 -15.60 -7.59
CA GLY A 249 -15.97 -16.52 -6.90
C GLY A 249 -15.64 -16.77 -5.44
N SER A 250 -14.60 -16.17 -4.88
CA SER A 250 -14.16 -16.42 -3.51
C SER A 250 -15.18 -15.92 -2.48
N LEU A 251 -15.62 -16.82 -1.58
CA LEU A 251 -16.47 -16.46 -0.45
C LEU A 251 -15.79 -15.50 0.54
N ARG A 252 -14.44 -15.49 0.59
CA ARG A 252 -13.69 -14.52 1.40
C ARG A 252 -13.89 -13.10 0.89
N LEU A 253 -13.90 -12.90 -0.43
CA LEU A 253 -14.12 -11.60 -1.04
C LEU A 253 -15.60 -11.22 -1.05
N ALA A 254 -16.50 -12.18 -1.19
CA ALA A 254 -17.95 -11.97 -1.17
C ALA A 254 -18.44 -11.30 0.14
N ARG A 255 -17.74 -11.49 1.26
CA ARG A 255 -18.09 -10.83 2.54
C ARG A 255 -17.96 -9.30 2.49
N HIS A 256 -17.21 -8.76 1.52
CA HIS A 256 -17.02 -7.31 1.31
C HIS A 256 -18.04 -6.73 0.31
N ALA A 257 -18.97 -7.51 -0.25
CA ALA A 257 -19.86 -7.13 -1.35
C ALA A 257 -20.68 -5.84 -1.13
N GLY A 258 -20.94 -5.45 0.13
CA GLY A 258 -21.62 -4.19 0.44
C GLY A 258 -20.76 -2.93 0.29
N GLN A 259 -19.45 -3.07 0.22
CA GLN A 259 -18.47 -1.97 0.18
C GLN A 259 -17.48 -2.07 -0.98
N VAL A 260 -17.37 -3.25 -1.59
CA VAL A 260 -16.40 -3.53 -2.65
C VAL A 260 -17.10 -3.98 -3.92
N SER A 261 -16.80 -3.35 -5.03
CA SER A 261 -17.16 -3.80 -6.37
C SER A 261 -15.95 -4.44 -7.05
N LEU A 262 -16.12 -5.65 -7.60
CA LEU A 262 -15.08 -6.37 -8.33
C LEU A 262 -15.17 -6.04 -9.81
N ALA A 263 -14.05 -5.72 -10.41
CA ALA A 263 -13.91 -5.43 -11.83
C ALA A 263 -12.69 -6.17 -12.41
N ILE A 264 -12.66 -6.32 -13.71
CA ILE A 264 -11.52 -6.82 -14.48
C ILE A 264 -10.93 -5.67 -15.29
N ASP A 265 -9.61 -5.64 -15.41
CA ASP A 265 -8.90 -4.76 -16.34
C ASP A 265 -7.68 -5.47 -16.94
N LEU A 266 -7.86 -6.16 -18.05
CA LEU A 266 -6.77 -6.92 -18.69
C LEU A 266 -5.70 -6.05 -19.36
N ALA A 267 -5.90 -4.74 -19.45
CA ALA A 267 -4.91 -3.79 -19.92
C ALA A 267 -4.14 -3.10 -18.79
N ASP A 268 -4.53 -3.25 -17.51
CA ASP A 268 -3.71 -2.76 -16.40
C ASP A 268 -2.53 -3.72 -16.18
N VAL A 269 -1.51 -3.56 -17.01
CA VAL A 269 -0.25 -4.32 -16.91
C VAL A 269 0.80 -3.59 -16.08
N GLN A 270 0.40 -2.69 -15.19
CA GLN A 270 1.33 -1.95 -14.33
C GLN A 270 2.13 -2.93 -13.45
N GLY A 271 3.45 -2.75 -13.47
CA GLY A 271 4.36 -3.66 -12.77
C GLY A 271 4.70 -4.93 -13.56
N PHE A 272 4.44 -4.97 -14.87
CA PHE A 272 4.72 -6.13 -15.73
C PHE A 272 6.17 -6.64 -15.66
N ARG A 273 7.13 -5.77 -15.31
CA ARG A 273 8.53 -6.17 -15.10
C ARG A 273 8.75 -6.92 -13.79
N TYR A 274 7.79 -6.86 -12.90
CA TYR A 274 7.87 -7.37 -11.55
C TYR A 274 6.89 -8.51 -11.31
N HIS A 275 5.63 -8.34 -11.73
CA HIS A 275 4.57 -9.32 -11.52
C HIS A 275 4.62 -10.43 -12.57
N THR A 276 4.37 -11.66 -12.13
CA THR A 276 4.41 -12.87 -12.97
C THR A 276 3.04 -13.53 -13.16
N GLY A 277 2.03 -13.07 -12.43
CA GLY A 277 0.72 -13.72 -12.40
C GLY A 277 -0.42 -12.75 -12.19
N LEU A 278 -1.26 -13.05 -11.22
CA LEU A 278 -2.39 -12.22 -10.84
C LEU A 278 -1.91 -10.85 -10.34
N GLY A 279 -2.58 -9.78 -10.78
CA GLY A 279 -2.39 -8.41 -10.31
C GLY A 279 -3.71 -7.81 -9.86
N PHE A 280 -3.66 -6.85 -8.95
CA PHE A 280 -4.84 -6.14 -8.48
C PHE A 280 -4.54 -4.71 -8.05
N ALA A 281 -5.55 -3.84 -8.20
CA ALA A 281 -5.50 -2.44 -7.83
C ALA A 281 -6.82 -2.00 -7.21
N ALA A 282 -6.76 -1.32 -6.08
CA ALA A 282 -7.92 -0.80 -5.38
C ALA A 282 -8.08 0.69 -5.62
N TYR A 283 -9.29 1.11 -5.96
CA TYR A 283 -9.64 2.50 -6.23
C TYR A 283 -10.79 2.94 -5.33
N VAL A 284 -10.80 4.21 -4.96
CA VAL A 284 -11.87 4.85 -4.21
C VAL A 284 -12.46 6.00 -4.99
N GLU A 285 -13.73 6.30 -4.75
CA GLU A 285 -14.44 7.36 -5.45
C GLU A 285 -13.78 8.73 -5.20
N GLY A 286 -13.63 9.52 -6.26
CA GLY A 286 -13.03 10.86 -6.18
C GLY A 286 -11.49 10.86 -6.17
N HIS A 287 -10.84 9.70 -6.23
CA HIS A 287 -9.39 9.60 -6.32
C HIS A 287 -8.97 8.91 -7.63
N ALA A 288 -8.12 9.59 -8.41
CA ALA A 288 -7.76 9.14 -9.76
C ALA A 288 -6.77 7.98 -9.81
N ARG A 289 -6.08 7.71 -8.69
CA ARG A 289 -5.04 6.67 -8.58
C ARG A 289 -5.51 5.50 -7.74
N ALA A 290 -4.87 4.35 -7.91
CA ALA A 290 -5.08 3.25 -7.00
C ALA A 290 -4.50 3.59 -5.61
N VAL A 291 -5.32 3.42 -4.57
CA VAL A 291 -4.92 3.60 -3.16
C VAL A 291 -4.17 2.40 -2.60
N GLY A 292 -4.24 1.25 -3.28
CA GLY A 292 -3.51 0.04 -2.96
C GLY A 292 -3.27 -0.80 -4.21
N ARG A 293 -2.11 -1.43 -4.29
CA ARG A 293 -1.74 -2.32 -5.39
C ARG A 293 -1.02 -3.55 -4.87
N GLY A 294 -1.16 -4.63 -5.61
CA GLY A 294 -0.47 -5.86 -5.32
C GLY A 294 -0.54 -6.86 -6.47
N GLY A 295 -0.01 -8.03 -6.21
CA GLY A 295 -0.03 -9.13 -7.17
C GLY A 295 1.02 -10.19 -6.88
N ARG A 296 1.09 -11.18 -7.77
CA ARG A 296 2.03 -12.30 -7.72
C ARG A 296 3.33 -11.97 -8.44
N TYR A 297 4.48 -12.29 -7.80
CA TYR A 297 5.82 -11.94 -8.27
C TYR A 297 6.86 -13.04 -7.95
N ASP A 298 6.69 -14.21 -8.47
CA ASP A 298 7.47 -15.43 -8.14
C ASP A 298 8.98 -15.32 -8.47
N GLY A 299 9.37 -14.38 -9.34
CA GLY A 299 10.73 -14.28 -9.87
C GLY A 299 11.75 -13.57 -8.98
N ILE A 300 11.32 -12.69 -8.07
CA ILE A 300 12.24 -11.79 -7.33
C ILE A 300 13.18 -12.55 -6.41
N GLY A 301 12.68 -13.55 -5.71
CA GLY A 301 13.51 -14.36 -4.83
C GLY A 301 14.68 -15.05 -5.54
N ALA A 302 14.54 -15.34 -6.84
CA ALA A 302 15.60 -15.96 -7.64
C ALA A 302 16.84 -15.05 -7.75
N ALA A 303 16.64 -13.75 -7.85
CA ALA A 303 17.72 -12.77 -7.88
C ALA A 303 18.52 -12.73 -6.55
N PHE A 304 17.89 -13.19 -5.45
CA PHE A 304 18.51 -13.39 -4.14
C PHE A 304 18.90 -14.83 -3.87
N GLY A 305 18.94 -15.70 -4.91
CA GLY A 305 19.38 -17.09 -4.80
C GLY A 305 18.29 -18.10 -4.39
N ARG A 306 17.06 -17.68 -4.11
CA ARG A 306 15.94 -18.56 -3.78
C ARG A 306 14.64 -18.09 -4.42
N GLY A 307 14.41 -18.52 -5.68
CA GLY A 307 13.11 -18.31 -6.35
C GLY A 307 12.02 -19.14 -5.69
N ARG A 308 10.91 -18.50 -5.30
CA ARG A 308 9.73 -19.17 -4.76
C ARG A 308 8.49 -18.32 -4.99
N PRO A 309 7.30 -18.93 -5.00
CA PRO A 309 6.06 -18.20 -5.16
C PRO A 309 5.92 -17.08 -4.13
N ALA A 310 5.53 -15.90 -4.59
CA ALA A 310 5.33 -14.73 -3.76
C ALA A 310 4.16 -13.89 -4.25
N THR A 311 3.36 -13.39 -3.32
CA THR A 311 2.26 -12.47 -3.59
C THR A 311 2.08 -11.52 -2.41
N GLY A 312 1.67 -10.28 -2.68
CA GLY A 312 1.51 -9.29 -1.64
C GLY A 312 0.88 -8.01 -2.13
N PHE A 313 0.75 -7.04 -1.22
CA PHE A 313 0.25 -5.71 -1.54
C PHE A 313 0.96 -4.64 -0.72
N SER A 314 0.85 -3.40 -1.21
CA SER A 314 1.28 -2.21 -0.47
C SER A 314 0.27 -1.07 -0.58
N LEU A 315 0.28 -0.22 0.46
CA LEU A 315 -0.51 0.99 0.65
C LEU A 315 0.41 2.14 1.07
N ASP A 316 -0.01 3.38 0.86
CA ASP A 316 0.63 4.57 1.43
C ASP A 316 -0.22 5.13 2.57
N LEU A 317 0.29 5.06 3.80
CA LEU A 317 -0.43 5.54 4.99
C LEU A 317 -0.71 7.05 4.94
N ARG A 318 0.16 7.85 4.35
CA ARG A 318 -0.09 9.30 4.19
C ARG A 318 -1.31 9.52 3.29
N GLU A 319 -1.35 8.86 2.14
CA GLU A 319 -2.46 8.95 1.18
C GLU A 319 -3.78 8.46 1.81
N LEU A 320 -3.74 7.33 2.55
CA LEU A 320 -4.94 6.81 3.24
C LEU A 320 -5.50 7.82 4.24
N VAL A 321 -4.65 8.45 5.06
CA VAL A 321 -5.09 9.45 6.05
C VAL A 321 -5.63 10.72 5.38
N GLU A 322 -5.02 11.17 4.28
CA GLU A 322 -5.49 12.32 3.52
C GLU A 322 -6.88 12.08 2.89
N LEU A 323 -7.16 10.83 2.49
CA LEU A 323 -8.42 10.43 1.84
C LEU A 323 -9.54 10.08 2.82
N ARG A 324 -9.26 9.93 4.11
CA ARG A 324 -10.29 9.63 5.12
C ARG A 324 -11.37 10.69 5.14
N ARG A 325 -12.62 10.24 5.09
CA ARG A 325 -13.81 11.12 5.13
C ARG A 325 -14.02 11.72 6.51
N ASP A 326 -13.85 10.90 7.54
CA ASP A 326 -13.99 11.30 8.93
C ASP A 326 -12.59 11.43 9.56
N ARG A 327 -12.17 12.65 9.82
CA ARG A 327 -10.94 12.89 10.58
C ARG A 327 -11.15 12.43 12.02
N HIS A 328 -10.16 11.75 12.54
CA HIS A 328 -10.19 11.32 13.94
C HIS A 328 -10.44 12.54 14.84
N THR A 329 -11.49 12.46 15.66
CA THR A 329 -11.71 13.48 16.69
C THR A 329 -10.60 13.32 17.73
N PRO A 330 -9.81 14.37 18.01
CA PRO A 330 -8.78 14.26 19.03
C PRO A 330 -9.39 13.76 20.35
N PRO A 331 -8.70 12.89 21.08
CA PRO A 331 -9.21 12.40 22.36
C PRO A 331 -9.48 13.59 23.29
N ALA A 332 -10.60 13.55 23.99
CA ALA A 332 -10.95 14.54 24.99
C ALA A 332 -9.82 14.64 26.02
N ILE A 333 -9.33 15.87 26.28
CA ILE A 333 -8.24 16.10 27.21
C ILE A 333 -8.79 16.53 28.55
N ILE A 334 -8.29 15.91 29.64
CA ILE A 334 -8.50 16.34 31.00
C ILE A 334 -7.43 17.38 31.35
N VAL A 335 -7.85 18.55 31.80
CA VAL A 335 -6.95 19.61 32.24
C VAL A 335 -6.81 19.58 33.76
N ALA A 336 -5.57 19.58 34.25
CA ALA A 336 -5.23 19.58 35.66
C ALA A 336 -4.41 20.85 36.00
N PRO A 337 -4.57 21.46 37.20
CA PRO A 337 -3.70 22.54 37.62
C PRO A 337 -2.28 22.04 37.91
N TRP A 338 -1.30 22.95 37.86
CA TRP A 338 0.05 22.65 38.32
C TRP A 338 0.06 22.63 39.86
N SER A 339 0.51 21.54 40.46
CA SER A 339 0.65 21.41 41.91
C SER A 339 1.58 20.25 42.23
N ASP A 340 2.33 20.39 43.34
CA ASP A 340 3.16 19.32 43.92
C ASP A 340 2.39 18.54 44.99
N ASP A 341 1.05 18.67 45.07
CA ASP A 341 0.21 17.87 45.97
C ASP A 341 0.26 16.39 45.59
N PRO A 342 0.79 15.49 46.46
CA PRO A 342 0.90 14.08 46.18
C PRO A 342 -0.44 13.41 45.83
N ALA A 343 -1.56 13.92 46.40
CA ALA A 343 -2.88 13.37 46.11
C ALA A 343 -3.34 13.72 44.66
N LEU A 344 -3.02 14.93 44.15
CA LEU A 344 -3.28 15.30 42.77
C LEU A 344 -2.43 14.47 41.82
N LEU A 345 -1.14 14.32 42.08
CA LEU A 345 -0.22 13.54 41.24
C LEU A 345 -0.67 12.08 41.14
N ALA A 346 -1.00 11.45 42.28
CA ALA A 346 -1.53 10.07 42.28
C ALA A 346 -2.85 9.93 41.51
N PHE A 347 -3.73 10.94 41.59
CA PHE A 347 -4.98 10.94 40.83
C PHE A 347 -4.75 11.07 39.32
N ILE A 348 -3.84 11.96 38.91
CA ILE A 348 -3.43 12.10 37.49
C ILE A 348 -2.83 10.78 36.97
N ASP A 349 -1.94 10.14 37.73
CA ASP A 349 -1.32 8.89 37.34
C ASP A 349 -2.36 7.77 37.21
N THR A 350 -3.36 7.75 38.06
CA THR A 350 -4.49 6.80 37.96
C THR A 350 -5.26 6.99 36.66
N LEU A 351 -5.60 8.24 36.33
CA LEU A 351 -6.30 8.55 35.08
C LEU A 351 -5.47 8.17 33.83
N ARG A 352 -4.17 8.48 33.84
CA ARG A 352 -3.26 8.10 32.75
C ARG A 352 -3.14 6.60 32.60
N ALA A 353 -3.11 5.84 33.71
CA ALA A 353 -3.10 4.37 33.68
C ALA A 353 -4.40 3.78 33.12
N GLN A 354 -5.52 4.52 33.21
CA GLN A 354 -6.80 4.18 32.61
C GLN A 354 -6.89 4.56 31.11
N GLY A 355 -5.84 5.14 30.53
CA GLY A 355 -5.78 5.57 29.14
C GLY A 355 -6.27 6.98 28.87
N GLU A 356 -6.57 7.76 29.92
CA GLU A 356 -6.98 9.15 29.77
C GLU A 356 -5.79 10.07 29.46
N THR A 357 -6.01 11.07 28.61
CA THR A 357 -5.02 12.13 28.35
C THR A 357 -5.18 13.23 29.37
N VAL A 358 -4.21 13.41 30.27
CA VAL A 358 -4.23 14.44 31.31
C VAL A 358 -3.10 15.45 31.06
N LEU A 359 -3.47 16.70 30.77
CA LEU A 359 -2.58 17.84 30.58
C LEU A 359 -2.51 18.65 31.87
N GLN A 360 -1.35 18.74 32.51
CA GLN A 360 -1.11 19.69 33.60
C GLN A 360 -0.74 21.07 33.03
N LEU A 361 -1.48 22.09 33.41
CA LEU A 361 -1.19 23.48 33.02
C LEU A 361 0.10 23.94 33.67
N LEU A 362 1.01 24.45 32.89
CA LEU A 362 2.19 25.11 33.45
C LEU A 362 1.78 26.40 34.11
N PRO A 363 2.55 26.90 35.14
CA PRO A 363 2.26 28.18 35.77
C PRO A 363 2.09 29.34 34.76
N GLY A 364 0.96 30.03 34.83
CA GLY A 364 0.62 31.10 33.90
C GLY A 364 -0.08 30.67 32.60
N GLN A 365 -0.29 29.39 32.37
CA GLN A 365 -1.15 28.93 31.27
C GLN A 365 -2.63 29.03 31.63
N ASP A 366 -3.44 29.42 30.66
CA ASP A 366 -4.90 29.48 30.77
C ASP A 366 -5.53 28.33 29.95
N ALA A 367 -6.35 27.53 30.60
CA ALA A 367 -7.06 26.41 29.95
C ALA A 367 -7.93 26.87 28.77
N GLN A 368 -8.48 28.08 28.82
CA GLN A 368 -9.33 28.63 27.74
C GLN A 368 -8.52 29.07 26.51
N ARG A 369 -7.19 29.19 26.61
CA ARG A 369 -6.29 29.60 25.54
C ARG A 369 -5.48 28.45 24.94
N LEU A 370 -5.81 27.23 25.32
CA LEU A 370 -5.19 26.04 24.70
C LEU A 370 -5.75 25.89 23.27
N ALA A 371 -5.04 26.46 22.28
CA ALA A 371 -5.42 26.37 20.90
C ALA A 371 -5.37 24.89 20.44
N GLY A 372 -6.43 24.41 19.81
CA GLY A 372 -6.49 23.04 19.25
C GLY A 372 -6.73 21.92 20.26
N VAL A 373 -7.02 22.25 21.53
CA VAL A 373 -7.30 21.26 22.58
C VAL A 373 -8.76 21.41 23.03
N SER A 374 -9.57 20.36 22.84
CA SER A 374 -10.89 20.28 23.45
C SER A 374 -10.74 19.83 24.90
N ALA A 375 -10.69 20.79 25.83
CA ALA A 375 -10.70 20.50 27.26
C ALA A 375 -12.15 20.23 27.70
N ASP A 376 -12.57 18.97 27.67
CA ASP A 376 -13.94 18.59 28.01
C ASP A 376 -14.15 18.39 29.50
N ARG A 377 -13.05 18.12 30.24
CA ARG A 377 -13.07 17.84 31.68
C ARG A 377 -11.89 18.54 32.36
N THR A 378 -12.10 18.97 33.60
CA THR A 378 -11.05 19.58 34.42
C THR A 378 -10.90 18.84 35.74
N ILE A 379 -9.70 18.84 36.33
CA ILE A 379 -9.49 18.37 37.70
C ILE A 379 -9.54 19.58 38.64
N GLY A 380 -10.47 19.55 39.60
CA GLY A 380 -10.64 20.55 40.62
C GLY A 380 -10.55 19.96 42.03
N PHE A 381 -10.17 20.83 43.01
CA PHE A 381 -10.21 20.47 44.42
C PHE A 381 -11.60 20.79 45.01
N ILE A 382 -12.43 19.72 45.15
CA ILE A 382 -13.83 19.83 45.52
C ILE A 382 -14.07 19.06 46.82
N HIS A 383 -14.61 19.70 47.82
CA HIS A 383 -14.90 19.13 49.14
C HIS A 383 -13.70 18.38 49.79
N GLY A 384 -12.51 18.97 49.66
CA GLY A 384 -11.30 18.41 50.26
C GLY A 384 -10.65 17.26 49.50
N GLN A 385 -11.06 16.97 48.24
CA GLN A 385 -10.53 15.93 47.38
C GLN A 385 -10.38 16.38 45.95
N TRP A 386 -9.40 15.86 45.24
CA TRP A 386 -9.23 16.06 43.80
C TRP A 386 -10.25 15.21 43.05
N ARG A 387 -11.03 15.83 42.19
CA ARG A 387 -12.10 15.19 41.41
C ARG A 387 -12.14 15.72 39.99
N LEU A 388 -12.65 14.90 39.08
CA LEU A 388 -13.06 15.36 37.74
C LEU A 388 -14.30 16.24 37.88
N ALA A 389 -14.20 17.47 37.38
CA ALA A 389 -15.33 18.35 37.13
C ALA A 389 -15.65 18.30 35.62
N GLY A 390 -16.91 18.01 35.25
CA GLY A 390 -17.40 18.23 33.90
C GLY A 390 -17.47 19.69 33.55
N LYS A 391 -17.49 20.07 32.28
CA LYS A 391 -17.92 21.41 31.87
C LYS A 391 -19.30 21.67 32.50
N GLU A 392 -19.39 22.67 33.35
CA GLU A 392 -20.73 23.22 33.66
C GLU A 392 -21.34 23.66 32.33
N SER A 393 -22.49 23.05 32.00
CA SER A 393 -23.31 23.34 30.83
C SER A 393 -23.90 24.73 30.85
#